data_504b6c4dc0235cb3fa8cabe642fcb6e5
#
_entry.id   504b6c4dc0235cb3fa8cabe642fcb6e5
#
_cell.length_a   1.000
_cell.length_b   1.000
_cell.length_c   1.000
_cell.angle_alpha   90.00
_cell.angle_beta   90.00
_cell.angle_gamma   90.00
#
_symmetry.space_group_name_H-M   'P 1'
#
loop_
_entity.id
_entity.type
_entity.pdbx_description
1 polymer ?
#
loop_
_entity_poly.entity_id
_entity_poly.type
_entity_poly.pdbx_seq_one_letter_code
_entity_poly.pdbx_strand_id
1 'polypeptide(L)'
;MREPKKTKSYKVLRCKRGGGESEILQFIGEEPLLIRIEDTEYSVVMRTPGDELFLAAGFCLGEGIVDGAGDFEAIDYDENQDANAIDIRLKPERRKAIRELLQRRSFISQTSCGICGKKMIRDLHQIVTPVESEFEVERDRIIDCLHRLSESQEHYQTTRGSHAALIFSGQLEIISFAEDVGRHNALDKAIGKALLDRKLCKARLLVLSSRVSYELVQKAARARLQVIVSESRPTALAVEMGNMLNITLVFSSHGMGLITVCGEKRIKTG
;
A
#
# COMPACT_ATOMS: atom_id res chain seq x y z
N MET A 1 -21.08 -16.80 12.67
CA MET A 1 -20.54 -15.87 11.62
C MET A 1 -19.73 -16.69 10.62
N ARG A 2 -19.64 -16.29 9.33
CA ARG A 2 -18.79 -17.00 8.36
C ARG A 2 -17.34 -16.59 8.60
N GLU A 3 -16.43 -17.56 8.68
CA GLU A 3 -14.99 -17.27 8.67
C GLU A 3 -14.62 -16.40 7.46
N PRO A 4 -13.88 -15.30 7.66
CA PRO A 4 -13.40 -14.47 6.57
C PRO A 4 -12.45 -15.29 5.70
N LYS A 5 -12.71 -15.35 4.38
CA LYS A 5 -11.91 -16.15 3.45
C LYS A 5 -11.19 -15.27 2.45
N LYS A 6 -9.87 -15.47 2.33
CA LYS A 6 -9.02 -14.80 1.34
C LYS A 6 -9.46 -15.07 -0.10
N THR A 7 -10.04 -16.26 -0.35
CA THR A 7 -10.57 -16.65 -1.67
C THR A 7 -11.89 -17.39 -1.53
N LYS A 8 -12.75 -17.32 -2.56
CA LYS A 8 -14.02 -18.04 -2.65
C LYS A 8 -14.12 -18.71 -4.01
N SER A 9 -14.58 -19.97 -4.04
CA SER A 9 -14.76 -20.75 -5.28
C SER A 9 -16.19 -20.63 -5.80
N TYR A 10 -16.31 -20.38 -7.10
CA TYR A 10 -17.60 -20.31 -7.79
C TYR A 10 -17.60 -21.17 -9.04
N LYS A 11 -18.76 -21.78 -9.35
CA LYS A 11 -19.00 -22.43 -10.64
C LYS A 11 -19.27 -21.36 -11.68
N VAL A 12 -18.50 -21.35 -12.76
CA VAL A 12 -18.60 -20.38 -13.85
C VAL A 12 -18.84 -21.08 -15.16
N LEU A 13 -19.37 -20.37 -16.15
CA LEU A 13 -19.54 -20.84 -17.52
C LEU A 13 -18.45 -20.16 -18.40
N ARG A 14 -17.52 -20.95 -18.92
CA ARG A 14 -16.55 -20.48 -19.92
C ARG A 14 -17.15 -20.59 -21.31
N CYS A 15 -17.48 -19.46 -21.91
CA CYS A 15 -18.01 -19.41 -23.28
C CYS A 15 -16.86 -19.45 -24.30
N LYS A 16 -16.94 -20.39 -25.23
CA LYS A 16 -16.05 -20.53 -26.40
C LYS A 16 -16.88 -20.47 -27.69
N ARG A 17 -16.24 -20.20 -28.85
CA ARG A 17 -16.93 -20.38 -30.16
C ARG A 17 -17.40 -21.81 -30.29
N GLY A 18 -18.73 -22.01 -30.34
CA GLY A 18 -19.36 -23.34 -30.49
C GLY A 18 -19.86 -24.00 -29.20
N GLY A 19 -19.80 -23.36 -28.06
CA GLY A 19 -20.35 -23.89 -26.80
C GLY A 19 -19.79 -23.27 -25.52
N GLY A 20 -20.25 -23.81 -24.39
CA GLY A 20 -19.76 -23.40 -23.07
C GLY A 20 -19.44 -24.61 -22.20
N GLU A 21 -18.43 -24.49 -21.37
CA GLU A 21 -17.99 -25.49 -20.38
C GLU A 21 -18.14 -24.94 -18.98
N SER A 22 -18.67 -25.70 -18.05
CA SER A 22 -18.69 -25.34 -16.63
C SER A 22 -17.36 -25.68 -15.99
N GLU A 23 -16.78 -24.71 -15.26
CA GLU A 23 -15.57 -24.91 -14.47
C GLU A 23 -15.71 -24.25 -13.10
N ILE A 24 -14.79 -24.56 -12.18
CA ILE A 24 -14.72 -23.90 -10.86
C ILE A 24 -13.50 -22.96 -10.89
N LEU A 25 -13.75 -21.67 -10.64
CA LEU A 25 -12.70 -20.67 -10.47
C LEU A 25 -12.67 -20.13 -9.04
N GLN A 26 -11.49 -19.72 -8.62
CA GLN A 26 -11.31 -19.01 -7.37
C GLN A 26 -11.31 -17.50 -7.61
N PHE A 27 -11.98 -16.77 -6.73
CA PHE A 27 -12.04 -15.31 -6.74
C PHE A 27 -11.47 -14.78 -5.44
N ILE A 28 -10.81 -13.62 -5.51
CA ILE A 28 -10.28 -12.95 -4.32
C ILE A 28 -11.42 -12.58 -3.37
N GLY A 29 -11.22 -12.76 -2.07
CA GLY A 29 -12.15 -12.32 -1.04
C GLY A 29 -12.09 -10.80 -0.87
N GLU A 30 -13.27 -10.21 -0.66
CA GLU A 30 -13.41 -8.78 -0.38
C GLU A 30 -14.44 -8.61 0.73
N GLU A 31 -14.03 -7.95 1.83
CA GLU A 31 -14.89 -7.70 2.99
C GLU A 31 -14.54 -6.33 3.59
N PRO A 32 -15.50 -5.64 4.22
CA PRO A 32 -15.22 -4.37 4.87
C PRO A 32 -14.34 -4.57 6.10
N LEU A 33 -13.56 -3.55 6.46
CA LEU A 33 -12.90 -3.41 7.75
C LEU A 33 -13.15 -2.00 8.26
N LEU A 34 -13.84 -1.88 9.37
CA LEU A 34 -14.02 -0.63 10.10
C LEU A 34 -12.78 -0.36 10.94
N ILE A 35 -12.11 0.75 10.68
CA ILE A 35 -10.97 1.23 11.47
C ILE A 35 -11.51 2.27 12.45
N ARG A 36 -11.41 1.99 13.75
CA ARG A 36 -11.70 2.95 14.82
C ARG A 36 -10.42 3.47 15.44
N ILE A 37 -10.39 4.75 15.73
CA ILE A 37 -9.25 5.41 16.39
C ILE A 37 -9.80 6.17 17.59
N GLU A 38 -9.30 5.85 18.79
CA GLU A 38 -9.77 6.45 20.05
C GLU A 38 -11.30 6.31 20.19
N ASP A 39 -11.80 5.08 20.03
CA ASP A 39 -13.23 4.70 20.09
C ASP A 39 -14.14 5.41 19.07
N THR A 40 -13.55 6.12 18.10
CA THR A 40 -14.29 6.83 17.05
C THR A 40 -14.12 6.13 15.69
N GLU A 41 -15.22 5.90 14.99
CA GLU A 41 -15.20 5.39 13.63
C GLU A 41 -14.44 6.37 12.71
N TYR A 42 -13.35 5.90 12.11
CA TYR A 42 -12.48 6.74 11.30
C TYR A 42 -12.61 6.46 9.80
N SER A 43 -12.61 5.18 9.41
CA SER A 43 -12.68 4.77 8.01
C SER A 43 -13.21 3.36 7.86
N VAL A 44 -13.86 3.08 6.72
CA VAL A 44 -14.17 1.73 6.28
C VAL A 44 -13.39 1.47 5.00
N VAL A 45 -12.60 0.39 4.98
CA VAL A 45 -11.83 -0.04 3.81
C VAL A 45 -12.31 -1.42 3.34
N MET A 46 -12.46 -1.59 2.04
CA MET A 46 -12.74 -2.90 1.44
C MET A 46 -11.42 -3.62 1.24
N ARG A 47 -11.23 -4.77 1.91
CA ARG A 47 -9.95 -5.48 1.95
C ARG A 47 -10.10 -6.97 1.69
N THR A 48 -9.04 -7.63 1.24
CA THR A 48 -8.91 -9.08 1.36
C THR A 48 -8.67 -9.44 2.83
N PRO A 49 -9.47 -10.34 3.44
CA PRO A 49 -9.28 -10.78 4.81
C PRO A 49 -7.87 -11.28 5.10
N GLY A 50 -7.41 -11.03 6.33
CA GLY A 50 -6.06 -11.34 6.81
C GLY A 50 -5.15 -10.12 6.84
N ASP A 51 -4.19 -10.16 7.75
CA ASP A 51 -3.20 -9.10 7.96
C ASP A 51 -3.82 -7.76 8.41
N GLU A 52 -4.96 -7.77 9.11
CA GLU A 52 -5.70 -6.59 9.56
C GLU A 52 -4.87 -5.67 10.46
N LEU A 53 -4.08 -6.26 11.36
CA LEU A 53 -3.14 -5.50 12.21
C LEU A 53 -2.13 -4.71 11.37
N PHE A 54 -1.60 -5.35 10.34
CA PHE A 54 -0.65 -4.69 9.43
C PHE A 54 -1.35 -3.65 8.56
N LEU A 55 -2.55 -3.95 8.06
CA LEU A 55 -3.35 -2.99 7.30
C LEU A 55 -3.60 -1.73 8.12
N ALA A 56 -4.07 -1.86 9.35
CA ALA A 56 -4.37 -0.74 10.22
C ALA A 56 -3.13 0.09 10.59
N ALA A 57 -2.01 -0.59 10.91
CA ALA A 57 -0.76 0.09 11.23
C ALA A 57 -0.20 0.90 10.04
N GLY A 58 -0.19 0.30 8.84
CA GLY A 58 0.27 0.98 7.63
C GLY A 58 -0.67 2.10 7.20
N PHE A 59 -1.98 1.90 7.32
CA PHE A 59 -2.99 2.94 7.11
C PHE A 59 -2.72 4.15 8.01
N CYS A 60 -2.53 3.93 9.32
CA CYS A 60 -2.24 5.02 10.26
C CYS A 60 -0.96 5.78 9.93
N LEU A 61 0.09 5.09 9.51
CA LEU A 61 1.32 5.74 9.07
C LEU A 61 1.09 6.56 7.78
N GLY A 62 0.44 5.98 6.79
CA GLY A 62 0.13 6.62 5.51
C GLY A 62 -0.73 7.87 5.66
N GLU A 63 -1.68 7.83 6.58
CA GLU A 63 -2.59 8.94 6.90
C GLU A 63 -1.98 10.00 7.84
N GLY A 64 -0.76 9.77 8.35
CA GLY A 64 -0.09 10.70 9.29
C GLY A 64 -0.65 10.64 10.72
N ILE A 65 -1.42 9.61 11.05
CA ILE A 65 -1.94 9.38 12.39
C ILE A 65 -0.82 8.99 13.34
N VAL A 66 0.15 8.20 12.85
CA VAL A 66 1.37 7.85 13.58
C VAL A 66 2.60 8.21 12.75
N ASP A 67 3.74 8.41 13.40
CA ASP A 67 5.05 8.59 12.78
C ASP A 67 5.93 7.35 12.94
N GLY A 68 5.56 6.43 13.85
CA GLY A 68 6.28 5.20 14.11
C GLY A 68 5.49 4.20 14.95
N ALA A 69 6.00 2.97 15.06
CA ALA A 69 5.38 1.92 15.87
C ALA A 69 5.27 2.31 17.37
N GLY A 70 6.15 3.21 17.82
CA GLY A 70 6.13 3.69 19.20
C GLY A 70 4.93 4.55 19.58
N ASP A 71 4.17 5.04 18.60
CA ASP A 71 3.00 5.90 18.81
C ASP A 71 1.73 5.12 19.18
N PHE A 72 1.71 3.82 18.88
CA PHE A 72 0.62 2.95 19.28
C PHE A 72 0.71 2.60 20.77
N GLU A 73 -0.41 2.70 21.47
CA GLU A 73 -0.64 2.11 22.78
C GLU A 73 -1.13 0.67 22.60
N ALA A 74 -2.14 0.48 21.73
CA ALA A 74 -2.67 -0.82 21.35
C ALA A 74 -3.24 -0.80 19.92
N ILE A 75 -3.26 -1.96 19.27
CA ILE A 75 -4.02 -2.26 18.07
C ILE A 75 -4.77 -3.55 18.39
N ASP A 76 -6.07 -3.45 18.64
CA ASP A 76 -6.92 -4.54 19.09
C ASP A 76 -7.76 -5.06 17.93
N TYR A 77 -7.57 -6.32 17.60
CA TYR A 77 -8.35 -7.05 16.60
C TYR A 77 -8.74 -8.40 17.15
N ASP A 78 -10.04 -8.66 17.25
CA ASP A 78 -10.58 -9.94 17.69
C ASP A 78 -11.53 -10.49 16.64
N GLU A 79 -11.02 -11.40 15.82
CA GLU A 79 -11.76 -12.07 14.75
C GLU A 79 -13.02 -12.82 15.25
N ASN A 80 -13.02 -13.27 16.51
CA ASN A 80 -14.15 -13.99 17.10
C ASN A 80 -15.29 -13.08 17.54
N GLN A 81 -14.99 -11.83 17.91
CA GLN A 81 -15.98 -10.82 18.25
C GLN A 81 -16.51 -10.10 17.02
N ASP A 82 -15.63 -9.48 16.24
CA ASP A 82 -15.96 -8.77 15.02
C ASP A 82 -14.79 -8.80 14.04
N ALA A 83 -14.82 -9.74 13.10
CA ALA A 83 -13.81 -9.88 12.06
C ALA A 83 -13.71 -8.66 11.11
N ASN A 84 -14.64 -7.72 11.21
CA ASN A 84 -14.73 -6.55 10.34
C ASN A 84 -14.49 -5.22 11.07
N ALA A 85 -13.95 -5.26 12.30
CA ALA A 85 -13.58 -4.06 13.03
C ALA A 85 -12.19 -4.20 13.67
N ILE A 86 -11.46 -3.10 13.73
CA ILE A 86 -10.16 -2.99 14.38
C ILE A 86 -10.08 -1.68 15.15
N ASP A 87 -9.64 -1.76 16.40
CA ASP A 87 -9.57 -0.65 17.32
C ASP A 87 -8.13 -0.23 17.55
N ILE A 88 -7.84 1.07 17.41
CA ILE A 88 -6.51 1.65 17.54
C ILE A 88 -6.50 2.66 18.67
N ARG A 89 -5.62 2.43 19.64
CA ARG A 89 -5.33 3.36 20.71
C ARG A 89 -3.92 3.90 20.57
N LEU A 90 -3.79 5.20 20.73
CA LEU A 90 -2.55 5.94 20.60
C LEU A 90 -2.02 6.35 21.96
N LYS A 91 -0.70 6.46 22.08
CA LYS A 91 -0.11 7.03 23.28
C LYS A 91 -0.57 8.47 23.51
N PRO A 92 -0.67 8.93 24.79
CA PRO A 92 -1.21 10.24 25.13
C PRO A 92 -0.54 11.41 24.39
N GLU A 93 0.79 11.35 24.22
CA GLU A 93 1.56 12.39 23.53
C GLU A 93 1.14 12.49 22.06
N ARG A 94 1.01 11.32 21.39
CA ARG A 94 0.60 11.25 19.99
C ARG A 94 -0.85 11.69 19.81
N ARG A 95 -1.76 11.24 20.67
CA ARG A 95 -3.17 11.64 20.69
C ARG A 95 -3.32 13.16 20.76
N LYS A 96 -2.53 13.82 21.62
CA LYS A 96 -2.52 15.27 21.74
C LYS A 96 -2.05 15.95 20.46
N ALA A 97 -0.96 15.44 19.85
CA ALA A 97 -0.38 16.01 18.63
C ALA A 97 -1.32 15.96 17.42
N ILE A 98 -2.14 14.90 17.28
CA ILE A 98 -3.03 14.72 16.11
C ILE A 98 -4.49 15.12 16.37
N ARG A 99 -4.81 15.70 17.52
CA ARG A 99 -6.20 16.08 17.89
C ARG A 99 -6.88 16.91 16.79
N GLU A 100 -6.21 17.91 16.25
CA GLU A 100 -6.74 18.73 15.16
C GLU A 100 -6.93 17.95 13.85
N LEU A 101 -6.04 17.01 13.56
CA LEU A 101 -6.12 16.16 12.37
C LEU A 101 -7.37 15.26 12.45
N LEU A 102 -7.62 14.66 13.59
CA LEU A 102 -8.80 13.82 13.83
C LEU A 102 -10.10 14.63 13.72
N GLN A 103 -10.13 15.85 14.26
CA GLN A 103 -11.31 16.72 14.19
C GLN A 103 -11.60 17.21 12.77
N ARG A 104 -10.58 17.52 11.96
CA ARG A 104 -10.76 18.00 10.57
C ARG A 104 -11.30 16.94 9.63
N ARG A 105 -11.01 15.65 9.86
CA ARG A 105 -11.37 14.54 8.96
C ARG A 105 -12.75 13.95 9.21
N SER A 106 -13.36 14.16 10.35
CA SER A 106 -14.76 13.75 10.60
C SER A 106 -15.79 14.39 9.64
N PHE A 107 -15.39 15.41 8.86
CA PHE A 107 -16.23 16.08 7.85
C PHE A 107 -15.90 15.71 6.39
N ILE A 108 -14.86 14.91 6.13
CA ILE A 108 -14.46 14.58 4.75
C ILE A 108 -14.74 13.10 4.52
N SER A 109 -15.94 12.81 4.00
CA SER A 109 -16.25 11.49 3.44
C SER A 109 -15.23 11.14 2.38
N GLN A 110 -14.52 10.01 2.55
CA GLN A 110 -13.56 9.48 1.59
C GLN A 110 -14.29 8.85 0.40
N THR A 111 -14.88 9.66 -0.43
CA THR A 111 -15.29 9.22 -1.77
C THR A 111 -14.16 9.54 -2.73
N SER A 112 -13.72 8.53 -3.48
CA SER A 112 -12.65 8.58 -4.49
C SER A 112 -12.90 9.56 -5.64
N CYS A 113 -13.97 10.35 -5.59
CA CYS A 113 -14.39 11.30 -6.60
C CYS A 113 -14.80 12.60 -5.93
N GLY A 114 -13.90 13.58 -5.86
CA GLY A 114 -14.42 14.94 -5.74
C GLY A 114 -13.84 15.87 -4.70
N ILE A 115 -12.59 15.73 -4.27
CA ILE A 115 -11.92 16.86 -3.63
C ILE A 115 -10.98 17.47 -4.66
N CYS A 116 -11.56 18.40 -5.42
CA CYS A 116 -10.82 19.21 -6.36
C CYS A 116 -10.14 20.36 -5.62
N GLY A 117 -8.84 20.53 -5.81
CA GLY A 117 -8.28 21.83 -5.63
C GLY A 117 -6.83 21.91 -5.19
N LYS A 118 -6.17 22.92 -5.73
CA LYS A 118 -4.81 23.38 -5.38
C LYS A 118 -4.55 23.53 -3.87
N LYS A 119 -5.58 23.69 -3.03
CA LYS A 119 -5.48 23.80 -1.57
C LYS A 119 -5.14 22.44 -0.95
N MET A 120 -5.80 21.38 -1.42
CA MET A 120 -5.56 20.01 -0.91
C MET A 120 -4.14 19.52 -1.25
N ILE A 121 -3.66 19.83 -2.44
CA ILE A 121 -2.27 19.52 -2.82
C ILE A 121 -1.27 20.25 -1.90
N ARG A 122 -1.53 21.51 -1.54
CA ARG A 122 -0.69 22.25 -0.57
C ARG A 122 -0.78 21.67 0.84
N ASP A 123 -1.95 21.25 1.28
CA ASP A 123 -2.15 20.67 2.62
C ASP A 123 -1.46 19.28 2.71
N LEU A 124 -1.43 18.52 1.61
CA LEU A 124 -0.66 17.27 1.50
C LEU A 124 0.86 17.53 1.58
N HIS A 125 1.36 18.65 1.02
CA HIS A 125 2.77 19.04 1.09
C HIS A 125 3.25 19.37 2.51
N GLN A 126 2.35 19.83 3.39
CA GLN A 126 2.72 20.17 4.77
C GLN A 126 2.92 18.94 5.66
N ILE A 127 2.46 17.75 5.23
CA ILE A 127 2.46 16.52 6.04
C ILE A 127 3.66 15.61 5.72
N VAL A 128 4.30 15.78 4.55
CA VAL A 128 5.36 14.87 4.09
C VAL A 128 6.60 15.66 3.68
N THR A 129 7.70 15.40 4.36
CA THR A 129 9.01 15.99 3.99
C THR A 129 9.69 15.16 2.89
N PRO A 130 10.44 15.78 1.96
CA PRO A 130 11.21 15.06 0.97
C PRO A 130 12.11 13.98 1.59
N VAL A 131 12.31 12.91 0.86
CA VAL A 131 13.15 11.79 1.31
C VAL A 131 14.60 12.12 0.99
N GLU A 132 15.43 12.22 2.03
CA GLU A 132 16.88 12.36 1.88
C GLU A 132 17.51 10.97 1.81
N SER A 133 18.35 10.72 0.82
CA SER A 133 19.04 9.43 0.69
C SER A 133 20.09 9.42 -0.41
N GLU A 134 21.14 8.64 -0.13
CA GLU A 134 22.21 8.28 -1.05
C GLU A 134 22.01 6.85 -1.61
N PHE A 135 20.83 6.21 -1.41
CA PHE A 135 20.58 4.87 -1.92
C PHE A 135 20.58 4.88 -3.44
N GLU A 136 21.37 4.00 -4.03
CA GLU A 136 21.45 3.76 -5.46
C GLU A 136 21.23 2.27 -5.74
N VAL A 137 20.66 1.97 -6.91
CA VAL A 137 20.36 0.59 -7.32
C VAL A 137 20.67 0.39 -8.79
N GLU A 138 21.28 -0.74 -9.12
CA GLU A 138 21.55 -1.13 -10.50
C GLU A 138 20.26 -1.57 -11.21
N ARG A 139 20.14 -1.22 -12.48
CA ARG A 139 18.98 -1.55 -13.31
C ARG A 139 18.62 -3.04 -13.27
N ASP A 140 19.59 -3.92 -13.41
CA ASP A 140 19.36 -5.37 -13.49
C ASP A 140 18.84 -5.91 -12.15
N ARG A 141 19.29 -5.35 -11.03
CA ARG A 141 18.77 -5.69 -9.69
C ARG A 141 17.31 -5.27 -9.50
N ILE A 142 16.85 -4.22 -10.19
CA ILE A 142 15.44 -3.83 -10.20
C ILE A 142 14.61 -4.89 -10.93
N ILE A 143 15.12 -5.44 -12.04
CA ILE A 143 14.45 -6.53 -12.77
C ILE A 143 14.30 -7.76 -11.87
N ASP A 144 15.35 -8.13 -11.12
CA ASP A 144 15.28 -9.22 -10.15
C ASP A 144 14.20 -8.97 -9.08
N CYS A 145 14.07 -7.73 -8.59
CA CYS A 145 13.03 -7.37 -7.63
C CYS A 145 11.61 -7.51 -8.21
N LEU A 146 11.40 -7.16 -9.49
CA LEU A 146 10.12 -7.38 -10.19
C LEU A 146 9.79 -8.86 -10.33
N HIS A 147 10.77 -9.70 -10.68
CA HIS A 147 10.58 -11.15 -10.77
C HIS A 147 10.18 -11.72 -9.39
N ARG A 148 10.85 -11.31 -8.33
CA ARG A 148 10.50 -11.73 -6.96
C ARG A 148 9.10 -11.31 -6.54
N LEU A 149 8.60 -10.15 -6.99
CA LEU A 149 7.20 -9.77 -6.78
C LEU A 149 6.26 -10.79 -7.45
N SER A 150 6.46 -11.07 -8.73
CA SER A 150 5.62 -12.01 -9.51
C SER A 150 5.60 -13.42 -8.91
N GLU A 151 6.75 -13.91 -8.43
CA GLU A 151 6.87 -15.21 -7.76
C GLU A 151 6.14 -15.25 -6.42
N SER A 152 6.06 -14.12 -5.70
CA SER A 152 5.42 -14.04 -4.39
C SER A 152 3.89 -13.95 -4.45
N GLN A 153 3.29 -13.66 -5.62
CA GLN A 153 1.86 -13.36 -5.78
C GLN A 153 0.97 -14.61 -5.86
N GLU A 154 0.83 -15.38 -4.78
CA GLU A 154 0.03 -16.61 -4.74
C GLU A 154 -1.46 -16.37 -4.99
N HIS A 155 -2.03 -15.29 -4.42
CA HIS A 155 -3.44 -14.97 -4.63
C HIS A 155 -3.70 -14.50 -6.05
N TYR A 156 -2.81 -13.70 -6.63
CA TYR A 156 -2.92 -13.29 -8.02
C TYR A 156 -2.81 -14.46 -8.98
N GLN A 157 -1.88 -15.38 -8.77
CA GLN A 157 -1.74 -16.58 -9.62
C GLN A 157 -3.02 -17.41 -9.66
N THR A 158 -3.74 -17.47 -8.53
CA THR A 158 -4.96 -18.29 -8.39
C THR A 158 -6.21 -17.54 -8.84
N THR A 159 -6.33 -16.25 -8.53
CA THR A 159 -7.60 -15.49 -8.67
C THR A 159 -7.56 -14.43 -9.77
N ARG A 160 -6.36 -13.97 -10.16
CA ARG A 160 -6.13 -12.81 -11.06
C ARG A 160 -6.78 -11.51 -10.56
N GLY A 161 -7.15 -11.44 -9.26
CA GLY A 161 -7.94 -10.35 -8.68
C GLY A 161 -7.23 -9.53 -7.60
N SER A 162 -5.95 -9.80 -7.28
CA SER A 162 -5.21 -9.06 -6.25
C SER A 162 -4.14 -8.13 -6.83
N HIS A 163 -3.74 -7.17 -6.02
CA HIS A 163 -2.55 -6.35 -6.18
C HIS A 163 -1.54 -6.72 -5.11
N ALA A 164 -0.26 -6.44 -5.36
CA ALA A 164 0.82 -6.73 -4.44
C ALA A 164 1.76 -5.56 -4.22
N ALA A 165 2.34 -5.53 -3.02
CA ALA A 165 3.43 -4.63 -2.63
C ALA A 165 4.56 -5.43 -1.96
N LEU A 166 5.78 -5.25 -2.42
CA LEU A 166 6.99 -5.91 -1.92
C LEU A 166 8.02 -4.85 -1.56
N ILE A 167 8.48 -4.85 -0.30
CA ILE A 167 9.43 -3.87 0.23
C ILE A 167 10.78 -4.53 0.44
N PHE A 168 11.83 -3.85 -0.02
CA PHE A 168 13.21 -4.27 0.08
C PHE A 168 14.07 -3.33 0.92
N SER A 169 15.09 -3.90 1.56
CA SER A 169 16.17 -3.15 2.22
C SER A 169 17.13 -2.50 1.21
N GLY A 170 18.09 -1.73 1.71
CA GLY A 170 19.20 -1.20 0.88
C GLY A 170 20.11 -2.29 0.29
N GLN A 171 20.10 -3.50 0.84
CA GLN A 171 20.81 -4.67 0.31
C GLN A 171 19.94 -5.55 -0.59
N LEU A 172 18.71 -5.10 -0.88
CA LEU A 172 17.69 -5.82 -1.66
C LEU A 172 17.24 -7.14 -1.02
N GLU A 173 17.29 -7.21 0.30
CA GLU A 173 16.63 -8.26 1.07
C GLU A 173 15.14 -7.93 1.25
N ILE A 174 14.28 -8.94 1.19
CA ILE A 174 12.84 -8.75 1.42
C ILE A 174 12.61 -8.36 2.89
N ILE A 175 11.98 -7.21 3.10
CA ILE A 175 11.52 -6.75 4.41
C ILE A 175 10.08 -7.20 4.67
N SER A 176 9.20 -6.97 3.71
CA SER A 176 7.79 -7.33 3.82
C SER A 176 7.15 -7.49 2.45
N PHE A 177 6.08 -8.28 2.42
CA PHE A 177 5.24 -8.53 1.25
C PHE A 177 3.79 -8.58 1.69
N ALA A 178 2.87 -8.11 0.82
CA ALA A 178 1.44 -8.28 1.00
C ALA A 178 0.70 -8.28 -0.33
N GLU A 179 -0.41 -9.03 -0.38
CA GLU A 179 -1.42 -8.99 -1.43
C GLU A 179 -2.76 -8.54 -0.86
N ASP A 180 -3.51 -7.79 -1.66
CA ASP A 180 -4.87 -7.37 -1.35
C ASP A 180 -5.64 -7.08 -2.65
N VAL A 181 -6.98 -7.14 -2.62
CA VAL A 181 -7.84 -6.70 -3.72
C VAL A 181 -7.63 -5.22 -4.04
N GLY A 182 -7.32 -4.41 -3.02
CA GLY A 182 -7.04 -2.99 -3.12
C GLY A 182 -5.53 -2.69 -3.15
N ARG A 183 -5.03 -2.00 -4.20
CA ARG A 183 -3.61 -1.62 -4.28
C ARG A 183 -3.12 -0.77 -3.11
N HIS A 184 -3.99 0.09 -2.55
CA HIS A 184 -3.65 0.91 -1.37
C HIS A 184 -3.50 0.02 -0.13
N ASN A 185 -4.40 -0.95 0.04
CA ASN A 185 -4.35 -1.88 1.16
C ASN A 185 -3.13 -2.81 1.08
N ALA A 186 -2.77 -3.29 -0.12
CA ALA A 186 -1.56 -4.09 -0.31
C ALA A 186 -0.31 -3.32 0.17
N LEU A 187 -0.21 -2.03 -0.19
CA LEU A 187 0.87 -1.18 0.28
C LEU A 187 0.80 -0.93 1.80
N ASP A 188 -0.39 -0.63 2.33
CA ASP A 188 -0.57 -0.42 3.77
C ASP A 188 -0.21 -1.68 4.57
N LYS A 189 -0.65 -2.87 4.14
CA LYS A 189 -0.25 -4.14 4.77
C LYS A 189 1.27 -4.32 4.76
N ALA A 190 1.93 -4.10 3.62
CA ALA A 190 3.38 -4.24 3.51
C ALA A 190 4.14 -3.23 4.40
N ILE A 191 3.72 -1.96 4.39
CA ILE A 191 4.30 -0.92 5.25
C ILE A 191 4.05 -1.24 6.73
N GLY A 192 2.81 -1.59 7.09
CA GLY A 192 2.46 -1.89 8.47
C GLY A 192 3.20 -3.09 9.03
N LYS A 193 3.41 -4.14 8.22
CA LYS A 193 4.26 -5.27 8.60
C LYS A 193 5.70 -4.83 8.87
N ALA A 194 6.29 -4.08 7.96
CA ALA A 194 7.65 -3.55 8.14
C ALA A 194 7.76 -2.63 9.37
N LEU A 195 6.70 -1.86 9.67
CA LEU A 195 6.62 -0.96 10.81
C LEU A 195 6.57 -1.73 12.13
N LEU A 196 5.63 -2.69 12.27
CA LEU A 196 5.44 -3.45 13.49
C LEU A 196 6.60 -4.43 13.75
N ASP A 197 7.21 -4.98 12.69
CA ASP A 197 8.45 -5.77 12.76
C ASP A 197 9.70 -4.91 13.06
N ARG A 198 9.56 -3.58 13.20
CA ARG A 198 10.65 -2.61 13.42
C ARG A 198 11.75 -2.65 12.35
N LYS A 199 11.39 -3.01 11.12
CA LYS A 199 12.29 -3.10 9.97
C LYS A 199 12.16 -1.94 8.98
N LEU A 200 11.15 -1.06 9.17
CA LEU A 200 10.85 0.02 8.24
C LEU A 200 12.04 0.98 8.04
N CYS A 201 12.86 1.20 9.06
CA CYS A 201 14.07 2.06 8.95
C CYS A 201 15.12 1.53 7.95
N LYS A 202 15.09 0.23 7.62
CA LYS A 202 15.97 -0.40 6.61
C LYS A 202 15.37 -0.37 5.21
N ALA A 203 14.09 -0.06 5.07
CA ALA A 203 13.37 -0.08 3.80
C ALA A 203 13.86 1.01 2.85
N ARG A 204 14.07 0.69 1.57
CA ARG A 204 14.57 1.62 0.55
C ARG A 204 13.79 1.54 -0.75
N LEU A 205 13.43 0.35 -1.19
CA LEU A 205 12.82 0.10 -2.49
C LEU A 205 11.48 -0.59 -2.30
N LEU A 206 10.48 -0.12 -3.03
CA LEU A 206 9.12 -0.65 -3.11
C LEU A 206 8.85 -1.15 -4.52
N VAL A 207 8.33 -2.37 -4.66
CA VAL A 207 7.83 -2.90 -5.93
C VAL A 207 6.32 -3.09 -5.85
N LEU A 208 5.59 -2.63 -6.86
CA LEU A 208 4.14 -2.66 -6.96
C LEU A 208 3.68 -3.35 -8.23
N SER A 209 2.71 -4.24 -8.16
CA SER A 209 2.04 -4.81 -9.33
C SER A 209 1.05 -3.85 -9.99
N SER A 210 0.67 -2.79 -9.31
CA SER A 210 -0.37 -1.84 -9.72
C SER A 210 0.19 -0.59 -10.39
N ARG A 211 -0.72 0.25 -10.94
CA ARG A 211 -0.37 1.65 -11.29
C ARG A 211 0.02 2.43 -10.04
N VAL A 212 0.93 3.39 -10.19
CA VAL A 212 1.31 4.31 -9.10
C VAL A 212 0.45 5.58 -9.19
N SER A 213 -0.38 5.82 -8.16
CA SER A 213 -1.11 7.08 -7.95
C SER A 213 -0.37 8.00 -6.97
N TYR A 214 -0.79 9.26 -6.88
CA TYR A 214 -0.21 10.22 -5.92
C TYR A 214 -0.29 9.71 -4.47
N GLU A 215 -1.39 9.02 -4.12
CA GLU A 215 -1.59 8.45 -2.77
C GLU A 215 -0.55 7.38 -2.44
N LEU A 216 -0.20 6.52 -3.41
CA LEU A 216 0.85 5.52 -3.21
C LEU A 216 2.22 6.17 -3.05
N VAL A 217 2.51 7.26 -3.77
CA VAL A 217 3.74 8.05 -3.57
C VAL A 217 3.76 8.69 -2.19
N GLN A 218 2.63 9.27 -1.74
CA GLN A 218 2.51 9.85 -0.41
C GLN A 218 2.75 8.82 0.70
N LYS A 219 2.12 7.64 0.60
CA LYS A 219 2.32 6.53 1.55
C LYS A 219 3.76 6.04 1.58
N ALA A 220 4.39 5.91 0.40
CA ALA A 220 5.79 5.53 0.27
C ALA A 220 6.72 6.59 0.89
N ALA A 221 6.44 7.88 0.70
CA ALA A 221 7.20 8.96 1.30
C ALA A 221 7.08 8.99 2.83
N ARG A 222 5.87 8.75 3.37
CA ARG A 222 5.64 8.57 4.82
C ARG A 222 6.46 7.41 5.39
N ALA A 223 6.57 6.32 4.64
CA ALA A 223 7.40 5.16 4.98
C ALA A 223 8.90 5.35 4.68
N ARG A 224 9.33 6.54 4.19
CA ARG A 224 10.72 6.84 3.81
C ARG A 224 11.30 5.95 2.72
N LEU A 225 10.44 5.37 1.88
CA LEU A 225 10.83 4.61 0.70
C LEU A 225 11.34 5.56 -0.39
N GLN A 226 12.42 5.21 -1.04
CA GLN A 226 13.20 6.11 -1.89
C GLN A 226 13.03 5.82 -3.38
N VAL A 227 12.76 4.56 -3.69
CA VAL A 227 12.55 4.08 -5.06
C VAL A 227 11.24 3.30 -5.10
N ILE A 228 10.37 3.66 -6.03
CA ILE A 228 9.15 2.92 -6.34
C ILE A 228 9.29 2.35 -7.75
N VAL A 229 9.18 1.05 -7.84
CA VAL A 229 9.15 0.30 -9.10
C VAL A 229 7.75 -0.25 -9.31
N SER A 230 7.20 -0.21 -10.51
CA SER A 230 5.87 -0.74 -10.79
C SER A 230 5.80 -1.48 -12.13
N GLU A 231 4.89 -2.44 -12.24
CA GLU A 231 4.57 -3.12 -13.50
C GLU A 231 3.71 -2.25 -14.43
N SER A 232 3.20 -1.12 -13.93
CA SER A 232 2.30 -0.25 -14.68
C SER A 232 2.73 1.22 -14.56
N ARG A 233 2.34 2.03 -15.54
CA ARG A 233 2.69 3.46 -15.61
C ARG A 233 2.14 4.25 -14.42
N PRO A 234 2.91 5.21 -13.87
CA PRO A 234 2.42 6.17 -12.90
C PRO A 234 1.47 7.19 -13.55
N THR A 235 0.65 7.81 -12.71
CA THR A 235 -0.15 8.98 -13.14
C THR A 235 0.73 10.24 -13.20
N ALA A 236 0.31 11.25 -13.98
CA ALA A 236 1.05 12.52 -14.06
C ALA A 236 1.25 13.15 -12.67
N LEU A 237 0.20 13.18 -11.85
CA LEU A 237 0.28 13.72 -10.48
C LEU A 237 1.25 12.91 -9.60
N ALA A 238 1.34 11.58 -9.79
CA ALA A 238 2.32 10.76 -9.09
C ALA A 238 3.77 11.14 -9.46
N VAL A 239 4.01 11.48 -10.73
CA VAL A 239 5.34 11.96 -11.19
C VAL A 239 5.69 13.31 -10.58
N GLU A 240 4.73 14.25 -10.55
CA GLU A 240 4.91 15.55 -9.89
C GLU A 240 5.24 15.38 -8.41
N MET A 241 4.49 14.52 -7.70
CA MET A 241 4.73 14.19 -6.30
C MET A 241 6.09 13.51 -6.08
N GLY A 242 6.47 12.58 -6.96
CA GLY A 242 7.78 11.91 -6.91
C GLY A 242 8.93 12.91 -6.97
N ASN A 243 8.87 13.86 -7.92
CA ASN A 243 9.85 14.94 -8.03
C ASN A 243 9.91 15.80 -6.75
N MET A 244 8.75 16.21 -6.23
CA MET A 244 8.68 17.09 -5.06
C MET A 244 9.16 16.40 -3.77
N LEU A 245 8.86 15.12 -3.62
CA LEU A 245 9.23 14.34 -2.44
C LEU A 245 10.58 13.62 -2.59
N ASN A 246 11.31 13.90 -3.68
CA ASN A 246 12.60 13.28 -3.98
C ASN A 246 12.53 11.74 -3.97
N ILE A 247 11.48 11.18 -4.59
CA ILE A 247 11.28 9.74 -4.78
C ILE A 247 11.54 9.39 -6.23
N THR A 248 12.31 8.33 -6.47
CA THR A 248 12.55 7.79 -7.82
C THR A 248 11.36 6.92 -8.22
N LEU A 249 10.79 7.18 -9.40
CA LEU A 249 9.73 6.36 -9.99
C LEU A 249 10.22 5.65 -11.24
N VAL A 250 10.11 4.33 -11.23
CA VAL A 250 10.46 3.44 -12.33
C VAL A 250 9.25 2.58 -12.68
N PHE A 251 9.01 2.33 -13.94
CA PHE A 251 8.04 1.31 -14.34
C PHE A 251 8.59 0.38 -15.42
N SER A 252 8.10 -0.86 -15.41
CA SER A 252 8.39 -1.85 -16.44
C SER A 252 7.44 -1.65 -17.62
N SER A 253 7.95 -1.66 -18.82
CA SER A 253 7.16 -1.58 -20.04
C SER A 253 7.49 -2.74 -20.96
N HIS A 254 6.47 -3.54 -21.31
CA HIS A 254 6.65 -4.65 -22.24
C HIS A 254 7.32 -4.18 -23.55
N GLY A 255 8.46 -4.77 -23.89
CA GLY A 255 9.23 -4.48 -25.10
C GLY A 255 10.14 -3.24 -25.03
N MET A 256 10.02 -2.38 -24.00
CA MET A 256 10.87 -1.19 -23.83
C MET A 256 11.78 -1.25 -22.57
N GLY A 257 11.68 -2.30 -21.77
CA GLY A 257 12.46 -2.45 -20.53
C GLY A 257 11.98 -1.54 -19.39
N LEU A 258 12.91 -1.10 -18.53
CA LEU A 258 12.63 -0.20 -17.43
C LEU A 258 12.70 1.26 -17.88
N ILE A 259 11.71 2.04 -17.46
CA ILE A 259 11.62 3.48 -17.73
C ILE A 259 11.61 4.23 -16.39
N THR A 260 12.61 5.08 -16.18
CA THR A 260 12.67 6.00 -15.05
C THR A 260 12.01 7.32 -15.44
N VAL A 261 11.04 7.79 -14.65
CA VAL A 261 10.28 9.02 -14.95
C VAL A 261 10.67 10.20 -14.06
N CYS A 262 11.28 9.93 -12.92
CA CYS A 262 11.88 10.95 -12.06
C CYS A 262 12.92 10.32 -11.13
N GLY A 263 13.85 11.14 -10.59
CA GLY A 263 14.86 10.71 -9.62
C GLY A 263 15.92 9.77 -10.22
N GLU A 264 16.29 9.94 -11.49
CA GLU A 264 17.20 9.07 -12.25
C GLU A 264 18.57 8.88 -11.61
N LYS A 265 19.00 9.82 -10.77
CA LYS A 265 20.30 9.75 -10.08
C LYS A 265 20.50 8.50 -9.22
N ARG A 266 19.38 7.87 -8.79
CA ARG A 266 19.42 6.64 -7.99
C ARG A 266 19.52 5.36 -8.83
N ILE A 267 19.39 5.46 -10.15
CA ILE A 267 19.42 4.31 -11.03
C ILE A 267 20.79 4.26 -11.74
N LYS A 268 21.58 3.23 -11.40
CA LYS A 268 22.82 2.97 -12.10
C LYS A 268 22.53 2.21 -13.39
N THR A 269 22.91 2.82 -14.51
CA THR A 269 23.00 2.15 -15.81
C THR A 269 24.42 1.66 -15.92
N GLY A 270 24.67 0.37 -15.73
CA GLY A 270 25.98 -0.25 -15.80
C GLY A 270 26.73 0.05 -17.08
#